data_0decf479174a01be4244fcc5fbc81200
#
_entry.id   0decf479174a01be4244fcc5fbc81200
#
_cell.length_a   1.000
_cell.length_b   1.000
_cell.length_c   1.000
_cell.angle_alpha   90.00
_cell.angle_beta   90.00
_cell.angle_gamma   90.00
#
_symmetry.space_group_name_H-M   'P 1'
#
loop_
_entity.id
_entity.type
_entity.pdbx_description
1 polymer ?
#
loop_
_entity_poly.entity_id
_entity_poly.type
_entity_poly.pdbx_seq_one_letter_code
_entity_poly.pdbx_strand_id
1 'polypeptide(L)'
;MSESSNSKVNPGGVLAGKVAVVTGASRGIGDAIARRFAMEGAKVVVSARTVDSGEHYLPGTINETVAAIRAAGGEALGVKADLASAADREQLIAAAEAEYGGVDILVNNAAITYFIPVEDFPEKRFRLMTDVQVWAPFELAQRVLPSMQERGSGWILNISSHAAIHPEKTLSGRGGTVYGMCKAALERFTTGLAQETYENGIGVNVISPGLVATPGVMHHKLINSENEDRVTPVEHMAEACLRLCHGDSKALTGRIDYADEVMREFDLQAAELI
;
A
#
# COMPACT_ATOMS: atom_id res chain seq x y z
N MET A 1 -31.88 -14.25 -23.39
CA MET A 1 -31.71 -14.18 -21.91
C MET A 1 -30.29 -13.77 -21.67
N SER A 2 -30.05 -12.49 -21.34
CA SER A 2 -28.74 -11.99 -20.99
C SER A 2 -28.43 -12.52 -19.60
N GLU A 3 -27.42 -13.35 -19.48
CA GLU A 3 -26.80 -13.63 -18.18
C GLU A 3 -26.35 -12.27 -17.61
N SER A 4 -27.04 -11.79 -16.58
CA SER A 4 -26.55 -10.69 -15.75
C SER A 4 -25.24 -11.20 -15.14
N SER A 5 -24.11 -10.73 -15.66
CA SER A 5 -22.82 -11.02 -15.06
C SER A 5 -22.85 -10.50 -13.63
N ASN A 6 -22.72 -11.42 -12.68
CA ASN A 6 -22.67 -11.13 -11.25
C ASN A 6 -21.28 -10.52 -10.90
N SER A 7 -20.79 -9.64 -11.78
CA SER A 7 -19.50 -8.98 -11.61
C SER A 7 -19.62 -7.97 -10.48
N LYS A 8 -18.84 -8.14 -9.43
CA LYS A 8 -18.65 -7.16 -8.35
C LYS A 8 -17.66 -6.05 -8.72
N VAL A 9 -17.10 -6.11 -9.93
CA VAL A 9 -16.21 -5.11 -10.49
C VAL A 9 -17.00 -4.13 -11.34
N ASN A 10 -16.78 -2.84 -11.11
CA ASN A 10 -17.29 -1.76 -11.93
C ASN A 10 -16.27 -1.39 -13.01
N PRO A 11 -16.41 -1.88 -14.26
CA PRO A 11 -15.44 -1.57 -15.31
C PRO A 11 -15.43 -0.09 -15.73
N GLY A 12 -16.45 0.68 -15.35
CA GLY A 12 -16.52 2.13 -15.52
C GLY A 12 -16.27 2.91 -14.23
N GLY A 13 -15.69 2.29 -13.20
CA GLY A 13 -15.38 2.91 -11.92
C GLY A 13 -14.31 4.00 -12.00
N VAL A 14 -14.00 4.59 -10.85
CA VAL A 14 -13.09 5.75 -10.77
C VAL A 14 -11.64 5.43 -11.16
N LEU A 15 -11.28 4.15 -11.20
CA LEU A 15 -9.96 3.66 -11.66
C LEU A 15 -10.05 2.89 -12.99
N ALA A 16 -11.13 3.06 -13.77
CA ALA A 16 -11.33 2.35 -15.02
C ALA A 16 -10.11 2.45 -15.95
N GLY A 17 -9.53 1.29 -16.31
CA GLY A 17 -8.36 1.19 -17.19
C GLY A 17 -7.02 1.63 -16.60
N LYS A 18 -6.97 2.10 -15.33
CA LYS A 18 -5.75 2.48 -14.65
C LYS A 18 -4.95 1.26 -14.22
N VAL A 19 -3.64 1.32 -14.30
CA VAL A 19 -2.72 0.28 -13.87
C VAL A 19 -2.20 0.62 -12.48
N ALA A 20 -2.51 -0.24 -11.50
CA ALA A 20 -2.09 -0.06 -10.11
C ALA A 20 -1.10 -1.16 -9.68
N VAL A 21 0.11 -0.76 -9.27
CA VAL A 21 1.07 -1.66 -8.62
C VAL A 21 0.91 -1.55 -7.12
N VAL A 22 0.59 -2.67 -6.44
CA VAL A 22 0.45 -2.72 -4.98
C VAL A 22 1.49 -3.67 -4.39
N THR A 23 2.41 -3.12 -3.59
CA THR A 23 3.45 -3.92 -2.94
C THR A 23 2.97 -4.48 -1.60
N GLY A 24 3.43 -5.71 -1.25
CA GLY A 24 2.96 -6.39 -0.05
C GLY A 24 1.49 -6.80 -0.12
N ALA A 25 0.99 -7.08 -1.31
CA ALA A 25 -0.44 -7.29 -1.59
C ALA A 25 -0.92 -8.75 -1.49
N SER A 26 -0.13 -9.66 -0.91
CA SER A 26 -0.55 -11.04 -0.67
C SER A 26 -1.47 -11.22 0.54
N ARG A 27 -1.64 -10.20 1.38
CA ARG A 27 -2.43 -10.26 2.62
C ARG A 27 -2.70 -8.87 3.22
N GLY A 28 -3.64 -8.82 4.17
CA GLY A 28 -3.89 -7.64 5.01
C GLY A 28 -4.25 -6.40 4.19
N ILE A 29 -3.67 -5.26 4.56
CA ILE A 29 -3.97 -3.96 3.94
C ILE A 29 -3.68 -3.97 2.44
N GLY A 30 -2.56 -4.55 2.01
CA GLY A 30 -2.21 -4.60 0.58
C GLY A 30 -3.18 -5.43 -0.26
N ASP A 31 -3.63 -6.57 0.25
CA ASP A 31 -4.67 -7.40 -0.39
C ASP A 31 -6.01 -6.62 -0.48
N ALA A 32 -6.40 -5.97 0.61
CA ALA A 32 -7.62 -5.17 0.64
C ALA A 32 -7.59 -4.00 -0.38
N ILE A 33 -6.48 -3.27 -0.46
CA ILE A 33 -6.27 -2.21 -1.44
C ILE A 33 -6.35 -2.77 -2.87
N ALA A 34 -5.65 -3.89 -3.14
CA ALA A 34 -5.64 -4.52 -4.46
C ALA A 34 -7.05 -4.89 -4.92
N ARG A 35 -7.85 -5.51 -4.04
CA ARG A 35 -9.24 -5.87 -4.30
C ARG A 35 -10.11 -4.63 -4.51
N ARG A 36 -10.00 -3.62 -3.63
CA ARG A 36 -10.82 -2.40 -3.75
C ARG A 36 -10.53 -1.63 -5.03
N PHE A 37 -9.27 -1.55 -5.44
CA PHE A 37 -8.89 -0.91 -6.70
C PHE A 37 -9.42 -1.68 -7.91
N ALA A 38 -9.33 -3.01 -7.88
CA ALA A 38 -9.91 -3.85 -8.92
C ALA A 38 -11.43 -3.68 -9.04
N MET A 39 -12.15 -3.51 -7.91
CA MET A 39 -13.60 -3.23 -7.90
C MET A 39 -13.96 -1.94 -8.65
N GLU A 40 -13.04 -0.99 -8.72
CA GLU A 40 -13.19 0.28 -9.48
C GLU A 40 -12.59 0.24 -10.89
N GLY A 41 -12.34 -0.96 -11.42
CA GLY A 41 -11.91 -1.15 -12.81
C GLY A 41 -10.41 -0.98 -13.04
N ALA A 42 -9.58 -0.95 -11.99
CA ALA A 42 -8.13 -0.96 -12.15
C ALA A 42 -7.63 -2.35 -12.60
N LYS A 43 -6.56 -2.33 -13.40
CA LYS A 43 -5.69 -3.48 -13.68
C LYS A 43 -4.64 -3.54 -12.58
N VAL A 44 -4.65 -4.58 -11.76
CA VAL A 44 -3.86 -4.60 -10.52
C VAL A 44 -2.67 -5.54 -10.63
N VAL A 45 -1.47 -5.01 -10.39
CA VAL A 45 -0.25 -5.81 -10.20
C VAL A 45 -0.10 -6.09 -8.70
N VAL A 46 -0.35 -7.33 -8.32
CA VAL A 46 -0.27 -7.85 -6.95
C VAL A 46 1.14 -8.34 -6.69
N SER A 47 1.92 -7.62 -5.87
CA SER A 47 3.31 -7.97 -5.62
C SER A 47 3.59 -8.30 -4.15
N ALA A 48 4.29 -9.38 -3.91
CA ALA A 48 4.79 -9.81 -2.61
C ALA A 48 5.89 -10.89 -2.77
N ARG A 49 6.40 -11.42 -1.66
CA ARG A 49 7.36 -12.54 -1.67
C ARG A 49 6.67 -13.89 -1.70
N THR A 50 5.46 -13.99 -1.14
CA THR A 50 4.70 -15.25 -0.96
C THR A 50 3.81 -15.47 -2.17
N VAL A 51 4.10 -16.46 -3.01
CA VAL A 51 3.32 -16.81 -4.21
C VAL A 51 2.26 -17.84 -3.86
N ASP A 52 2.67 -18.92 -3.18
CA ASP A 52 1.84 -20.07 -2.88
C ASP A 52 1.73 -20.34 -1.38
N SER A 53 0.68 -21.06 -1.00
CA SER A 53 0.48 -21.52 0.37
C SER A 53 1.64 -22.40 0.84
N GLY A 54 2.07 -22.19 2.10
CA GLY A 54 3.21 -22.89 2.70
C GLY A 54 4.57 -22.23 2.54
N GLU A 55 4.72 -21.21 1.66
CA GLU A 55 5.97 -20.43 1.54
C GLU A 55 6.21 -19.50 2.75
N HIS A 56 5.16 -19.17 3.51
CA HIS A 56 5.25 -18.30 4.66
C HIS A 56 4.34 -18.78 5.80
N TYR A 57 4.69 -18.50 7.06
CA TYR A 57 3.91 -18.88 8.23
C TYR A 57 2.61 -18.09 8.42
N LEU A 58 2.51 -16.88 7.84
CA LEU A 58 1.27 -16.10 7.82
C LEU A 58 0.42 -16.51 6.60
N PRO A 59 -0.92 -16.53 6.74
CA PRO A 59 -1.84 -16.83 5.64
C PRO A 59 -1.83 -15.69 4.59
N GLY A 60 -2.30 -16.01 3.39
CA GLY A 60 -2.43 -15.09 2.26
C GLY A 60 -1.25 -15.18 1.27
N THR A 61 -1.59 -15.21 -0.03
CA THR A 61 -0.64 -15.40 -1.12
C THR A 61 -0.98 -14.47 -2.29
N ILE A 62 -0.02 -14.25 -3.19
CA ILE A 62 -0.26 -13.54 -4.45
C ILE A 62 -1.38 -14.24 -5.25
N ASN A 63 -1.30 -15.58 -5.35
CA ASN A 63 -2.24 -16.35 -6.14
C ASN A 63 -3.67 -16.28 -5.59
N GLU A 64 -3.86 -16.26 -4.26
CA GLU A 64 -5.18 -16.08 -3.64
C GLU A 64 -5.77 -14.70 -3.96
N THR A 65 -5.00 -13.61 -3.82
CA THR A 65 -5.46 -12.25 -4.15
C THR A 65 -5.81 -12.12 -5.64
N VAL A 66 -4.93 -12.61 -6.53
CA VAL A 66 -5.16 -12.59 -7.99
C VAL A 66 -6.39 -13.41 -8.36
N ALA A 67 -6.55 -14.62 -7.79
CA ALA A 67 -7.70 -15.48 -8.07
C ALA A 67 -9.02 -14.81 -7.62
N ALA A 68 -9.05 -14.17 -6.46
CA ALA A 68 -10.24 -13.45 -5.97
C ALA A 68 -10.62 -12.28 -6.90
N ILE A 69 -9.65 -11.46 -7.33
CA ILE A 69 -9.90 -10.35 -8.26
C ILE A 69 -10.44 -10.88 -9.60
N ARG A 70 -9.82 -11.92 -10.16
CA ARG A 70 -10.23 -12.50 -11.44
C ARG A 70 -11.61 -13.19 -11.36
N ALA A 71 -11.89 -13.89 -10.27
CA ALA A 71 -13.19 -14.51 -10.04
C ALA A 71 -14.34 -13.50 -9.95
N ALA A 72 -14.05 -12.28 -9.50
CA ALA A 72 -15.01 -11.18 -9.46
C ALA A 72 -15.15 -10.43 -10.81
N GLY A 73 -14.38 -10.81 -11.84
CA GLY A 73 -14.41 -10.19 -13.17
C GLY A 73 -13.38 -9.07 -13.36
N GLY A 74 -12.44 -8.88 -12.43
CA GLY A 74 -11.36 -7.90 -12.54
C GLY A 74 -10.11 -8.44 -13.25
N GLU A 75 -9.16 -7.53 -13.52
CA GLU A 75 -7.86 -7.85 -14.11
C GLU A 75 -6.76 -7.77 -13.05
N ALA A 76 -5.95 -8.82 -12.92
CA ALA A 76 -4.82 -8.83 -11.98
C ALA A 76 -3.64 -9.65 -12.53
N LEU A 77 -2.42 -9.18 -12.26
CA LEU A 77 -1.15 -9.86 -12.52
C LEU A 77 -0.42 -10.11 -11.19
N GLY A 78 0.00 -11.34 -10.94
CA GLY A 78 0.84 -11.67 -9.79
C GLY A 78 2.33 -11.54 -10.14
N VAL A 79 3.09 -10.78 -9.35
CA VAL A 79 4.55 -10.63 -9.53
C VAL A 79 5.26 -10.88 -8.20
N LYS A 80 6.08 -11.95 -8.17
CA LYS A 80 6.95 -12.20 -7.01
C LYS A 80 8.06 -11.16 -6.97
N ALA A 81 8.22 -10.47 -5.84
CA ALA A 81 9.32 -9.54 -5.64
C ALA A 81 9.74 -9.47 -4.16
N ASP A 82 11.03 -9.59 -3.90
CA ASP A 82 11.66 -9.19 -2.65
C ASP A 82 12.15 -7.74 -2.79
N LEU A 83 11.51 -6.82 -2.10
CA LEU A 83 11.86 -5.40 -2.20
C LEU A 83 13.25 -5.04 -1.65
N ALA A 84 13.93 -5.95 -0.97
CA ALA A 84 15.35 -5.78 -0.64
C ALA A 84 16.27 -6.02 -1.87
N SER A 85 15.77 -6.67 -2.94
CA SER A 85 16.49 -6.97 -4.17
C SER A 85 16.26 -5.88 -5.24
N ALA A 86 17.32 -5.25 -5.72
CA ALA A 86 17.23 -4.26 -6.82
C ALA A 86 16.70 -4.90 -8.11
N ALA A 87 17.10 -6.13 -8.42
CA ALA A 87 16.63 -6.84 -9.60
C ALA A 87 15.12 -7.13 -9.54
N ASP A 88 14.60 -7.47 -8.36
CA ASP A 88 13.17 -7.74 -8.19
C ASP A 88 12.34 -6.45 -8.30
N ARG A 89 12.83 -5.32 -7.77
CA ARG A 89 12.16 -4.02 -7.94
C ARG A 89 12.10 -3.58 -9.40
N GLU A 90 13.19 -3.79 -10.15
CA GLU A 90 13.22 -3.55 -11.59
C GLU A 90 12.25 -4.47 -12.34
N GLN A 91 12.30 -5.78 -12.07
CA GLN A 91 11.42 -6.76 -12.67
C GLN A 91 9.94 -6.48 -12.39
N LEU A 92 9.61 -5.96 -11.19
CA LEU A 92 8.22 -5.62 -10.83
C LEU A 92 7.64 -4.54 -11.75
N ILE A 93 8.37 -3.46 -11.98
CA ILE A 93 7.89 -2.37 -12.86
C ILE A 93 7.91 -2.83 -14.31
N ALA A 94 8.96 -3.51 -14.76
CA ALA A 94 9.04 -4.04 -16.12
C ALA A 94 7.88 -5.02 -16.45
N ALA A 95 7.47 -5.85 -15.48
CA ALA A 95 6.33 -6.75 -15.66
C ALA A 95 5.00 -5.98 -15.80
N ALA A 96 4.79 -4.92 -15.01
CA ALA A 96 3.61 -4.06 -15.13
C ALA A 96 3.56 -3.35 -16.49
N GLU A 97 4.69 -2.83 -16.95
CA GLU A 97 4.81 -2.15 -18.25
C GLU A 97 4.60 -3.11 -19.41
N ALA A 98 5.18 -4.32 -19.36
CA ALA A 98 5.03 -5.34 -20.41
C ALA A 98 3.59 -5.84 -20.54
N GLU A 99 2.87 -6.03 -19.43
CA GLU A 99 1.50 -6.57 -19.44
C GLU A 99 0.46 -5.48 -19.73
N TYR A 100 0.62 -4.28 -19.12
CA TYR A 100 -0.43 -3.26 -19.12
C TYR A 100 -0.02 -1.92 -19.76
N GLY A 101 1.23 -1.78 -20.20
CA GLY A 101 1.74 -0.59 -20.90
C GLY A 101 2.22 0.54 -20.03
N GLY A 102 2.22 0.39 -18.70
CA GLY A 102 2.72 1.42 -17.77
C GLY A 102 2.17 1.27 -16.36
N VAL A 103 2.48 2.23 -15.51
CA VAL A 103 1.97 2.32 -14.12
C VAL A 103 1.33 3.68 -13.92
N ASP A 104 0.05 3.71 -13.57
CA ASP A 104 -0.69 4.92 -13.22
C ASP A 104 -0.70 5.18 -11.72
N ILE A 105 -0.69 4.11 -10.92
CA ILE A 105 -0.77 4.18 -9.46
C ILE A 105 0.28 3.24 -8.87
N LEU A 106 1.14 3.79 -8.00
CA LEU A 106 2.09 3.01 -7.20
C LEU A 106 1.68 3.07 -5.72
N VAL A 107 1.36 1.92 -5.12
CA VAL A 107 1.09 1.80 -3.69
C VAL A 107 2.24 1.10 -2.99
N ASN A 108 3.02 1.85 -2.23
CA ASN A 108 4.11 1.36 -1.39
C ASN A 108 3.55 0.94 -0.02
N ASN A 109 3.04 -0.29 0.05
CA ASN A 109 2.44 -0.86 1.27
C ASN A 109 3.35 -1.89 1.96
N ALA A 110 4.28 -2.53 1.26
CA ALA A 110 5.12 -3.56 1.84
C ALA A 110 5.91 -3.05 3.05
N ALA A 111 5.90 -3.82 4.13
CA ALA A 111 6.64 -3.52 5.34
C ALA A 111 7.20 -4.79 5.99
N ILE A 112 8.28 -4.63 6.74
CA ILE A 112 8.82 -5.64 7.65
C ILE A 112 9.16 -4.96 8.96
N THR A 113 8.82 -5.58 10.09
CA THR A 113 8.98 -4.96 11.40
C THR A 113 9.68 -5.91 12.36
N TYR A 114 10.61 -5.35 13.12
CA TYR A 114 11.24 -5.98 14.27
C TYR A 114 11.11 -5.03 15.46
N PHE A 115 10.48 -5.49 16.53
CA PHE A 115 10.35 -4.74 17.78
C PHE A 115 11.51 -5.08 18.71
N ILE A 116 12.67 -4.44 18.48
CA ILE A 116 13.92 -4.67 19.21
C ILE A 116 14.41 -3.32 19.75
N PRO A 117 14.83 -3.22 21.01
CA PRO A 117 15.46 -2.02 21.55
C PRO A 117 16.72 -1.62 20.74
N VAL A 118 17.04 -0.32 20.72
CA VAL A 118 18.15 0.20 19.90
C VAL A 118 19.48 -0.43 20.29
N GLU A 119 19.74 -0.63 21.58
CA GLU A 119 20.97 -1.21 22.11
C GLU A 119 21.20 -2.67 21.63
N ASP A 120 20.13 -3.40 21.31
CA ASP A 120 20.21 -4.79 20.88
C ASP A 120 19.88 -4.97 19.37
N PHE A 121 19.68 -3.86 18.63
CA PHE A 121 19.18 -3.93 17.26
C PHE A 121 20.26 -4.39 16.28
N PRO A 122 20.13 -5.59 15.63
CA PRO A 122 21.14 -6.09 14.71
C PRO A 122 21.21 -5.26 13.42
N GLU A 123 22.41 -4.91 12.97
CA GLU A 123 22.64 -4.17 11.73
C GLU A 123 21.93 -4.78 10.52
N LYS A 124 21.99 -6.10 10.37
CA LYS A 124 21.30 -6.81 9.26
C LYS A 124 19.80 -6.54 9.22
N ARG A 125 19.13 -6.49 10.38
CA ARG A 125 17.69 -6.19 10.48
C ARG A 125 17.41 -4.71 10.23
N PHE A 126 18.27 -3.84 10.71
CA PHE A 126 18.20 -2.41 10.44
C PHE A 126 18.27 -2.13 8.92
N ARG A 127 19.28 -2.68 8.24
CA ARG A 127 19.42 -2.56 6.80
C ARG A 127 18.19 -3.09 6.06
N LEU A 128 17.72 -4.29 6.41
CA LEU A 128 16.55 -4.88 5.77
C LEU A 128 15.29 -4.01 5.95
N MET A 129 15.07 -3.43 7.13
CA MET A 129 13.93 -2.53 7.37
C MET A 129 14.04 -1.24 6.55
N THR A 130 15.22 -0.63 6.49
CA THR A 130 15.45 0.58 5.69
C THR A 130 15.38 0.31 4.19
N ASP A 131 15.88 -0.83 3.73
CA ASP A 131 15.79 -1.23 2.32
C ASP A 131 14.35 -1.39 1.87
N VAL A 132 13.54 -2.10 2.66
CA VAL A 132 12.14 -2.38 2.29
C VAL A 132 11.21 -1.18 2.47
N GLN A 133 11.40 -0.37 3.54
CA GLN A 133 10.44 0.66 3.90
C GLN A 133 10.86 2.10 3.54
N VAL A 134 12.12 2.32 3.15
CA VAL A 134 12.62 3.65 2.76
C VAL A 134 13.19 3.60 1.34
N TRP A 135 14.18 2.74 1.10
CA TRP A 135 14.85 2.68 -0.20
C TRP A 135 13.95 2.15 -1.31
N ALA A 136 13.22 1.05 -1.09
CA ALA A 136 12.35 0.48 -2.11
C ALA A 136 11.21 1.44 -2.55
N PRO A 137 10.47 2.12 -1.65
CA PRO A 137 9.52 3.16 -2.03
C PRO A 137 10.13 4.28 -2.85
N PHE A 138 11.32 4.75 -2.48
CA PHE A 138 12.06 5.76 -3.22
C PHE A 138 12.44 5.28 -4.63
N GLU A 139 13.07 4.11 -4.75
CA GLU A 139 13.50 3.57 -6.05
C GLU A 139 12.32 3.21 -6.96
N LEU A 140 11.24 2.63 -6.43
CA LEU A 140 10.03 2.35 -7.20
C LEU A 140 9.39 3.64 -7.72
N ALA A 141 9.31 4.69 -6.89
CA ALA A 141 8.87 6.01 -7.34
C ALA A 141 9.78 6.55 -8.46
N GLN A 142 11.11 6.48 -8.28
CA GLN A 142 12.08 6.92 -9.30
C GLN A 142 11.88 6.20 -10.64
N ARG A 143 11.48 4.92 -10.63
CA ARG A 143 11.24 4.12 -11.84
C ARG A 143 9.95 4.48 -12.57
N VAL A 144 8.87 4.82 -11.84
CA VAL A 144 7.56 5.14 -12.47
C VAL A 144 7.43 6.61 -12.86
N LEU A 145 8.17 7.51 -12.21
CA LEU A 145 8.07 8.96 -12.42
C LEU A 145 8.29 9.41 -13.87
N PRO A 146 9.30 8.92 -14.63
CA PRO A 146 9.52 9.40 -15.98
C PRO A 146 8.28 9.24 -16.88
N SER A 147 7.65 8.08 -16.84
CA SER A 147 6.45 7.83 -17.65
C SER A 147 5.21 8.55 -17.12
N MET A 148 5.07 8.73 -15.80
CA MET A 148 4.00 9.55 -15.21
C MET A 148 4.16 11.04 -15.61
N GLN A 149 5.39 11.58 -15.59
CA GLN A 149 5.68 12.95 -16.01
C GLN A 149 5.40 13.18 -17.50
N GLU A 150 5.77 12.22 -18.36
CA GLU A 150 5.48 12.28 -19.79
C GLU A 150 3.96 12.31 -20.08
N ARG A 151 3.18 11.55 -19.32
CA ARG A 151 1.71 11.55 -19.42
C ARG A 151 1.03 12.72 -18.70
N GLY A 152 1.74 13.46 -17.86
CA GLY A 152 1.19 14.53 -17.02
C GLY A 152 0.17 14.01 -15.99
N SER A 153 0.29 12.74 -15.56
CA SER A 153 -0.69 12.10 -14.68
C SER A 153 -0.08 10.89 -13.97
N GLY A 154 -0.37 10.74 -12.68
CA GLY A 154 0.03 9.59 -11.88
C GLY A 154 -0.30 9.76 -10.40
N TRP A 155 -0.26 8.65 -9.66
CA TRP A 155 -0.47 8.65 -8.22
C TRP A 155 0.57 7.77 -7.52
N ILE A 156 1.14 8.27 -6.43
CA ILE A 156 2.01 7.51 -5.55
C ILE A 156 1.43 7.59 -4.14
N LEU A 157 1.06 6.43 -3.58
CA LEU A 157 0.52 6.32 -2.24
C LEU A 157 1.45 5.49 -1.36
N ASN A 158 1.92 6.08 -0.27
CA ASN A 158 2.77 5.43 0.70
C ASN A 158 1.96 5.06 1.96
N ILE A 159 2.18 3.86 2.50
CA ILE A 159 1.50 3.40 3.72
C ILE A 159 2.42 3.61 4.91
N SER A 160 2.06 4.58 5.75
CA SER A 160 2.78 4.93 6.98
C SER A 160 2.23 4.18 8.20
N SER A 161 2.36 4.76 9.36
CA SER A 161 1.90 4.26 10.66
C SER A 161 1.87 5.38 11.68
N HIS A 162 1.01 5.31 12.67
CA HIS A 162 1.07 6.15 13.87
C HIS A 162 2.46 6.15 14.55
N ALA A 163 3.29 5.14 14.29
CA ALA A 163 4.66 5.09 14.77
C ALA A 163 5.57 6.20 14.20
N ALA A 164 5.16 6.88 13.12
CA ALA A 164 5.87 8.04 12.58
C ALA A 164 5.74 9.30 13.46
N ILE A 165 4.69 9.38 14.28
CA ILE A 165 4.47 10.48 15.22
C ILE A 165 5.56 10.44 16.30
N HIS A 166 6.11 11.60 16.65
CA HIS A 166 7.09 11.70 17.73
C HIS A 166 6.47 11.25 19.06
N PRO A 167 7.08 10.26 19.75
CA PRO A 167 6.53 9.75 21.00
C PRO A 167 6.64 10.81 22.12
N GLU A 168 5.67 10.79 23.02
CA GLU A 168 5.76 11.60 24.25
C GLU A 168 6.87 11.07 25.17
N LYS A 169 7.60 11.97 25.80
CA LYS A 169 8.75 11.63 26.67
C LYS A 169 8.38 10.73 27.86
N THR A 170 7.13 10.79 28.28
CA THR A 170 6.61 10.05 29.46
C THR A 170 6.12 8.65 29.11
N LEU A 171 5.97 8.31 27.83
CA LEU A 171 5.54 6.99 27.41
C LEU A 171 6.70 6.00 27.40
N SER A 172 6.60 4.94 28.19
CA SER A 172 7.55 3.83 28.18
C SER A 172 7.22 2.88 27.04
N GLY A 173 7.89 3.02 25.91
CA GLY A 173 7.79 2.08 24.79
C GLY A 173 9.18 1.61 24.38
N ARG A 174 9.38 0.31 24.15
CA ARG A 174 10.66 -0.24 23.71
C ARG A 174 10.51 -0.98 22.38
N GLY A 175 11.50 -0.82 21.50
CA GLY A 175 11.64 -1.59 20.27
C GLY A 175 10.96 -1.00 19.03
N GLY A 176 10.19 0.08 19.14
CA GLY A 176 9.53 0.73 18.00
C GLY A 176 10.36 1.77 17.25
N THR A 177 11.53 2.15 17.76
CA THR A 177 12.31 3.29 17.28
C THR A 177 12.69 3.18 15.80
N VAL A 178 13.24 2.05 15.35
CA VAL A 178 13.65 1.87 13.95
C VAL A 178 12.46 1.85 13.01
N TYR A 179 11.35 1.25 13.43
CA TYR A 179 10.11 1.26 12.65
C TYR A 179 9.55 2.68 12.51
N GLY A 180 9.42 3.41 13.61
CA GLY A 180 8.97 4.81 13.60
C GLY A 180 9.86 5.71 12.74
N MET A 181 11.18 5.53 12.84
CA MET A 181 12.15 6.23 11.99
C MET A 181 11.91 5.96 10.50
N CYS A 182 11.68 4.69 10.09
CA CYS A 182 11.38 4.37 8.69
C CYS A 182 10.07 5.02 8.22
N LYS A 183 9.02 5.01 9.05
CA LYS A 183 7.73 5.61 8.71
C LYS A 183 7.80 7.15 8.66
N ALA A 184 8.51 7.79 9.57
CA ALA A 184 8.76 9.24 9.52
C ALA A 184 9.58 9.64 8.27
N ALA A 185 10.58 8.84 7.90
CA ALA A 185 11.33 9.05 6.66
C ALA A 185 10.43 8.94 5.42
N LEU A 186 9.49 7.99 5.41
CA LEU A 186 8.53 7.81 4.31
C LEU A 186 7.55 9.00 4.20
N GLU A 187 7.07 9.54 5.32
CA GLU A 187 6.23 10.75 5.34
C GLU A 187 6.99 11.97 4.82
N ARG A 188 8.24 12.15 5.27
CA ARG A 188 9.08 13.25 4.77
C ARG A 188 9.40 13.11 3.28
N PHE A 189 9.66 11.92 2.79
CA PHE A 189 9.83 11.61 1.37
C PHE A 189 8.57 11.99 0.59
N THR A 190 7.39 11.59 1.06
CA THR A 190 6.10 11.87 0.41
C THR A 190 5.89 13.36 0.18
N THR A 191 6.03 14.17 1.22
CA THR A 191 5.79 15.62 1.13
C THR A 191 6.83 16.32 0.25
N GLY A 192 8.08 15.83 0.25
CA GLY A 192 9.13 16.34 -0.63
C GLY A 192 8.83 16.02 -2.09
N LEU A 193 8.50 14.76 -2.39
CA LEU A 193 8.19 14.34 -3.75
C LEU A 193 6.91 15.00 -4.29
N ALA A 194 5.89 15.20 -3.45
CA ALA A 194 4.68 15.92 -3.82
C ALA A 194 4.99 17.34 -4.30
N GLN A 195 5.92 18.03 -3.64
CA GLN A 195 6.38 19.36 -4.05
C GLN A 195 7.13 19.33 -5.40
N GLU A 196 8.01 18.34 -5.58
CA GLU A 196 8.80 18.20 -6.81
C GLU A 196 7.94 17.89 -8.04
N THR A 197 6.83 17.14 -7.85
CA THR A 197 5.98 16.65 -8.94
C THR A 197 4.68 17.43 -9.13
N TYR A 198 4.46 18.50 -8.36
CA TYR A 198 3.20 19.25 -8.36
C TYR A 198 2.79 19.74 -9.75
N GLU A 199 3.73 20.35 -10.50
CA GLU A 199 3.45 20.86 -11.86
C GLU A 199 3.30 19.75 -12.90
N ASN A 200 3.73 18.53 -12.58
CA ASN A 200 3.59 17.38 -13.48
C ASN A 200 2.21 16.68 -13.37
N GLY A 201 1.31 17.17 -12.52
CA GLY A 201 -0.01 16.55 -12.34
C GLY A 201 0.04 15.17 -11.66
N ILE A 202 1.07 14.92 -10.84
CA ILE A 202 1.25 13.67 -10.10
C ILE A 202 0.89 13.88 -8.64
N GLY A 203 -0.10 13.14 -8.14
CA GLY A 203 -0.48 13.15 -6.73
C GLY A 203 0.40 12.20 -5.91
N VAL A 204 1.01 12.71 -4.84
CA VAL A 204 1.85 11.91 -3.93
C VAL A 204 1.36 12.09 -2.52
N ASN A 205 0.86 11.01 -1.92
CA ASN A 205 0.23 11.03 -0.61
C ASN A 205 0.78 9.93 0.30
N VAL A 206 0.62 10.11 1.60
CA VAL A 206 0.88 9.09 2.59
C VAL A 206 -0.30 8.96 3.53
N ILE A 207 -0.64 7.73 3.88
CA ILE A 207 -1.75 7.42 4.77
C ILE A 207 -1.32 6.40 5.83
N SER A 208 -1.74 6.62 7.05
CA SER A 208 -1.56 5.71 8.17
C SER A 208 -2.85 4.95 8.44
N PRO A 209 -2.81 3.62 8.59
CA PRO A 209 -3.96 2.87 9.08
C PRO A 209 -4.21 3.21 10.54
N GLY A 210 -5.42 3.03 11.01
CA GLY A 210 -5.70 2.80 12.42
C GLY A 210 -5.11 1.46 12.88
N LEU A 211 -5.63 0.91 13.95
CA LEU A 211 -5.30 -0.45 14.38
C LEU A 211 -6.12 -1.45 13.55
N VAL A 212 -5.51 -2.06 12.54
CA VAL A 212 -6.17 -3.02 11.65
C VAL A 212 -5.75 -4.45 11.99
N ALA A 213 -6.72 -5.35 12.14
CA ALA A 213 -6.49 -6.77 12.48
C ALA A 213 -5.90 -7.56 11.31
N THR A 214 -4.71 -7.18 10.82
CA THR A 214 -4.00 -7.92 9.79
C THR A 214 -3.35 -9.18 10.34
N PRO A 215 -3.02 -10.19 9.50
CA PRO A 215 -2.27 -11.37 9.93
C PRO A 215 -0.97 -11.04 10.69
N GLY A 216 -0.26 -9.98 10.29
CA GLY A 216 0.95 -9.53 10.97
C GLY A 216 0.67 -8.92 12.35
N VAL A 217 -0.33 -8.06 12.47
CA VAL A 217 -0.76 -7.46 13.75
C VAL A 217 -1.20 -8.53 14.73
N MET A 218 -1.97 -9.53 14.28
CA MET A 218 -2.42 -10.66 15.10
C MET A 218 -1.23 -11.54 15.52
N HIS A 219 -0.29 -11.82 14.62
CA HIS A 219 0.92 -12.60 14.94
C HIS A 219 1.77 -11.93 16.04
N HIS A 220 1.95 -10.62 15.96
CA HIS A 220 2.70 -9.84 16.95
C HIS A 220 1.89 -9.52 18.22
N LYS A 221 0.62 -9.98 18.29
CA LYS A 221 -0.27 -9.74 19.43
C LYS A 221 -0.39 -8.26 19.81
N LEU A 222 -0.47 -7.39 18.80
CA LEU A 222 -0.58 -5.94 19.01
C LEU A 222 -1.99 -5.50 19.39
N ILE A 223 -3.00 -6.37 19.21
CA ILE A 223 -4.37 -6.17 19.68
C ILE A 223 -4.53 -6.90 21.01
N ASN A 224 -5.06 -6.21 22.00
CA ASN A 224 -5.32 -6.70 23.35
C ASN A 224 -6.60 -6.05 23.91
N SER A 225 -7.01 -6.41 25.14
CA SER A 225 -8.23 -5.90 25.78
C SER A 225 -8.26 -4.38 26.03
N GLU A 226 -7.12 -3.69 25.91
CA GLU A 226 -7.03 -2.24 26.11
C GLU A 226 -7.24 -1.46 24.80
N ASN A 227 -7.18 -2.12 23.65
CA ASN A 227 -7.24 -1.47 22.35
C ASN A 227 -8.12 -2.20 21.31
N GLU A 228 -8.75 -3.31 21.65
CA GLU A 228 -9.61 -4.07 20.72
C GLU A 228 -10.82 -3.26 20.24
N ASP A 229 -11.29 -2.31 21.04
CA ASP A 229 -12.36 -1.36 20.69
C ASP A 229 -11.95 -0.31 19.64
N ARG A 230 -10.65 -0.19 19.37
CA ARG A 230 -10.06 0.73 18.39
C ARG A 230 -9.71 0.06 17.06
N VAL A 231 -10.07 -1.21 16.92
CA VAL A 231 -9.77 -1.94 15.67
C VAL A 231 -10.64 -1.38 14.54
N THR A 232 -9.96 -0.88 13.51
CA THR A 232 -10.59 -0.36 12.29
C THR A 232 -10.71 -1.49 11.26
N PRO A 233 -11.87 -1.65 10.59
CA PRO A 233 -12.02 -2.57 9.47
C PRO A 233 -11.01 -2.28 8.36
N VAL A 234 -10.46 -3.32 7.75
CA VAL A 234 -9.47 -3.17 6.66
C VAL A 234 -10.08 -2.49 5.43
N GLU A 235 -11.39 -2.61 5.26
CA GLU A 235 -12.20 -1.97 4.22
C GLU A 235 -12.13 -0.44 4.31
N HIS A 236 -12.12 0.14 5.52
CA HIS A 236 -11.95 1.59 5.72
C HIS A 236 -10.60 2.05 5.16
N MET A 237 -9.54 1.29 5.44
CA MET A 237 -8.21 1.60 4.91
C MET A 237 -8.17 1.51 3.39
N ALA A 238 -8.78 0.48 2.80
CA ALA A 238 -8.84 0.29 1.36
C ALA A 238 -9.61 1.41 0.66
N GLU A 239 -10.75 1.84 1.24
CA GLU A 239 -11.55 2.95 0.73
C GLU A 239 -10.81 4.28 0.81
N ALA A 240 -10.18 4.58 1.92
CA ALA A 240 -9.39 5.79 2.10
C ALA A 240 -8.19 5.83 1.12
N CYS A 241 -7.53 4.69 0.87
CA CYS A 241 -6.47 4.58 -0.14
C CYS A 241 -7.00 4.84 -1.54
N LEU A 242 -8.18 4.31 -1.88
CA LEU A 242 -8.83 4.59 -3.15
C LEU A 242 -9.03 6.10 -3.33
N ARG A 243 -9.62 6.76 -2.32
CA ARG A 243 -9.90 8.20 -2.37
C ARG A 243 -8.67 9.06 -2.63
N LEU A 244 -7.51 8.65 -2.12
CA LEU A 244 -6.24 9.36 -2.29
C LEU A 244 -5.49 9.04 -3.59
N CYS A 245 -6.08 8.21 -4.47
CA CYS A 245 -5.49 7.79 -5.74
C CYS A 245 -6.33 8.17 -6.97
N HIS A 246 -7.31 9.07 -6.83
CA HIS A 246 -8.11 9.54 -7.98
C HIS A 246 -8.61 10.98 -7.79
N GLY A 247 -9.03 11.60 -8.89
CA GLY A 247 -9.57 12.96 -8.91
C GLY A 247 -8.52 14.00 -9.29
N ASP A 248 -8.62 15.20 -8.73
CA ASP A 248 -7.66 16.27 -8.98
C ASP A 248 -6.40 16.08 -8.14
N SER A 249 -5.30 15.71 -8.81
CA SER A 249 -4.01 15.47 -8.15
C SER A 249 -3.44 16.72 -7.49
N LYS A 250 -3.67 17.93 -8.05
CA LYS A 250 -3.20 19.18 -7.46
C LYS A 250 -3.92 19.52 -6.16
N ALA A 251 -5.19 19.14 -6.04
CA ALA A 251 -5.96 19.34 -4.82
C ALA A 251 -5.65 18.30 -3.72
N LEU A 252 -5.17 17.10 -4.12
CA LEU A 252 -5.00 15.97 -3.20
C LEU A 252 -3.54 15.56 -2.97
N THR A 253 -2.55 16.32 -3.44
CA THR A 253 -1.13 15.96 -3.27
C THR A 253 -0.55 16.49 -1.96
N GLY A 254 0.49 15.82 -1.43
CA GLY A 254 1.26 16.26 -0.27
C GLY A 254 0.59 15.96 1.08
N ARG A 255 -0.41 15.13 1.10
CA ARG A 255 -1.18 14.80 2.30
C ARG A 255 -0.45 13.79 3.19
N ILE A 256 -0.57 13.99 4.50
CA ILE A 256 -0.22 13.02 5.55
C ILE A 256 -1.52 12.76 6.30
N ASP A 257 -2.14 11.63 6.01
CA ASP A 257 -3.49 11.33 6.47
C ASP A 257 -3.59 10.08 7.36
N TYR A 258 -4.73 9.96 8.02
CA TYR A 258 -5.17 8.76 8.74
C TYR A 258 -6.46 8.24 8.12
N ALA A 259 -6.59 6.91 8.00
CA ALA A 259 -7.72 6.31 7.29
C ALA A 259 -9.08 6.80 7.77
N ASP A 260 -9.32 6.82 9.09
CA ASP A 260 -10.59 7.27 9.66
C ASP A 260 -10.87 8.77 9.48
N GLU A 261 -9.81 9.57 9.34
CA GLU A 261 -9.94 11.01 9.04
C GLU A 261 -10.35 11.22 7.58
N VAL A 262 -9.73 10.50 6.64
CA VAL A 262 -10.11 10.51 5.22
C VAL A 262 -11.55 10.03 5.04
N MET A 263 -11.94 8.93 5.71
CA MET A 263 -13.33 8.44 5.68
C MET A 263 -14.34 9.51 6.11
N ARG A 264 -14.04 10.25 7.17
CA ARG A 264 -14.92 11.33 7.67
C ARG A 264 -14.89 12.57 6.79
N GLU A 265 -13.70 13.02 6.35
CA GLU A 265 -13.55 14.24 5.54
C GLU A 265 -14.33 14.16 4.23
N PHE A 266 -14.31 12.98 3.60
CA PHE A 266 -14.93 12.77 2.29
C PHE A 266 -16.28 12.04 2.36
N ASP A 267 -16.83 11.83 3.56
CA ASP A 267 -18.10 11.12 3.79
C ASP A 267 -18.17 9.75 3.09
N LEU A 268 -17.08 8.98 3.21
CA LEU A 268 -16.93 7.71 2.49
C LEU A 268 -17.66 6.57 3.22
N GLN A 269 -18.17 5.64 2.42
CA GLN A 269 -18.71 4.38 2.90
C GLN A 269 -17.84 3.24 2.40
N ALA A 270 -17.30 2.43 3.31
CA ALA A 270 -16.48 1.29 2.94
C ALA A 270 -17.30 0.23 2.22
N ALA A 271 -16.79 -0.22 1.07
CA ALA A 271 -17.41 -1.31 0.32
C ALA A 271 -16.97 -2.68 0.88
N GLU A 272 -17.88 -3.66 0.87
CA GLU A 272 -17.52 -5.05 1.09
C GLU A 272 -16.57 -5.53 -0.02
N LEU A 273 -15.41 -6.07 0.35
CA LEU A 273 -14.39 -6.50 -0.61
C LEU A 273 -14.77 -7.83 -1.30
N ILE A 274 -14.29 -7.97 -2.52
CA ILE A 274 -14.40 -9.20 -3.33
C ILE A 274 -13.47 -10.30 -2.85
#